data_f70c929eb68b7b6994e67c5be6345dba
#
_entry.id   f70c929eb68b7b6994e67c5be6345dba
#
_cell.length_a   1.000
_cell.length_b   1.000
_cell.length_c   1.000
_cell.angle_alpha   90.00
_cell.angle_beta   90.00
_cell.angle_gamma   90.00
#
_symmetry.space_group_name_H-M   'P 1'
#
loop_
_entity.id
_entity.type
_entity.pdbx_description
1 polymer ?
#
loop_
_entity_poly.entity_id
_entity_poly.type
_entity_poly.pdbx_seq_one_letter_code
_entity_poly.pdbx_strand_id
1 'polypeptide(L)'
;FYRRSLRRNCGALDIVPDPNSNVEGVLYRLPWRLSELLDEREEIPRNGYRHEFINVRHGAQIYRNVRTYVVVDKLKEELAPNDWYFNVVLRGAVTCGLSEEYRWKLFHHMYELQKKSGCQLG
;
A
#
# COMPACT_ATOMS: atom_id res chain seq x y z
N PHE A 1 -0.11 -2.85 -6.48
CA PHE A 1 -0.65 -1.72 -7.26
C PHE A 1 -1.83 -2.16 -8.15
N TYR A 2 -2.86 -2.73 -7.53
CA TYR A 2 -3.99 -3.31 -8.24
C TYR A 2 -5.19 -2.36 -8.37
N ARG A 3 -4.96 -1.06 -8.28
CA ARG A 3 -6.00 -0.07 -8.45
C ARG A 3 -5.46 1.14 -9.22
N ARG A 4 -6.27 1.70 -10.10
CA ARG A 4 -5.95 2.99 -10.72
C ARG A 4 -6.45 4.11 -9.80
N SER A 5 -5.55 4.96 -9.38
CA SER A 5 -5.92 6.17 -8.64
C SER A 5 -6.40 7.21 -9.64
N LEU A 6 -7.66 7.62 -9.51
CA LEU A 6 -8.23 8.67 -10.37
C LEU A 6 -7.57 10.01 -10.10
N ARG A 7 -7.17 10.24 -8.87
CA ARG A 7 -6.52 11.48 -8.45
C ARG A 7 -5.11 11.61 -9.01
N ARG A 8 -4.35 10.51 -9.07
CA ARG A 8 -2.96 10.49 -9.50
C ARG A 8 -2.77 9.92 -10.89
N ASN A 9 -3.80 9.34 -11.45
CA ASN A 9 -3.81 8.66 -12.75
C ASN A 9 -2.67 7.64 -12.88
N CYS A 10 -2.49 6.84 -11.87
CA CYS A 10 -1.48 5.77 -11.86
C CYS A 10 -1.91 4.66 -10.91
N GLY A 11 -1.07 3.62 -10.79
CA GLY A 11 -1.33 2.52 -9.86
C GLY A 11 -1.29 2.96 -8.41
N ALA A 12 -2.23 2.48 -7.62
CA ALA A 12 -2.29 2.71 -6.17
C ALA A 12 -2.02 1.41 -5.42
N LEU A 13 -1.45 1.54 -4.23
CA LEU A 13 -1.07 0.41 -3.39
C LEU A 13 -2.27 -0.46 -2.99
N ASP A 14 -2.01 -1.74 -2.88
CA ASP A 14 -2.93 -2.74 -2.39
C ASP A 14 -2.13 -3.80 -1.63
N ILE A 15 -2.80 -4.62 -0.84
CA ILE A 15 -2.21 -5.77 -0.16
C ILE A 15 -2.95 -7.02 -0.63
N VAL A 16 -2.20 -8.02 -1.03
CA VAL A 16 -2.78 -9.28 -1.50
C VAL A 16 -2.15 -10.45 -0.75
N PRO A 17 -2.91 -11.54 -0.51
CA PRO A 17 -2.34 -12.72 0.13
C PRO A 17 -1.27 -13.36 -0.75
N ASP A 18 -0.14 -13.68 -0.15
CA ASP A 18 0.93 -14.42 -0.80
C ASP A 18 1.71 -15.18 0.28
N PRO A 19 1.66 -16.53 0.30
CA PRO A 19 2.32 -17.31 1.34
C PRO A 19 3.85 -17.22 1.30
N ASN A 20 4.41 -16.75 0.20
CA ASN A 20 5.86 -16.66 0.01
C ASN A 20 6.43 -15.27 0.20
N SER A 21 5.60 -14.31 0.60
CA SER A 21 6.03 -12.93 0.72
C SER A 21 5.57 -12.31 2.03
N ASN A 22 6.23 -11.24 2.41
CA ASN A 22 5.88 -10.44 3.57
C ASN A 22 5.78 -8.98 3.18
N VAL A 23 4.88 -8.28 3.85
CA VAL A 23 4.75 -6.83 3.73
C VAL A 23 5.21 -6.20 5.04
N GLU A 24 6.01 -5.17 4.96
CA GLU A 24 6.34 -4.34 6.10
C GLU A 24 5.51 -3.07 6.07
N GLY A 25 5.15 -2.58 7.23
CA GLY A 25 4.35 -1.39 7.33
C GLY A 25 4.46 -0.75 8.70
N VAL A 26 3.53 0.13 8.99
CA VAL A 26 3.51 0.89 10.24
C VAL A 26 2.19 0.66 10.95
N LEU A 27 2.28 0.34 12.24
CA LEU A 27 1.10 0.15 13.07
C LEU A 27 0.78 1.45 13.78
N TYR A 28 -0.45 1.94 13.62
CA TYR A 28 -0.92 3.16 14.26
C TYR A 28 -2.01 2.86 15.25
N ARG A 29 -2.03 3.63 16.34
CA ARG A 29 -3.19 3.72 17.23
C ARG A 29 -3.89 5.04 16.94
N LEU A 30 -5.13 4.96 16.47
CA LEU A 30 -5.87 6.14 16.04
C LEU A 30 -7.13 6.35 16.88
N PRO A 31 -7.48 7.61 17.20
CA PRO A 31 -8.79 7.92 17.76
C PRO A 31 -9.89 7.55 16.77
N TRP A 32 -11.06 7.19 17.30
CA TRP A 32 -12.22 6.80 16.48
C TRP A 32 -12.57 7.79 15.37
N ARG A 33 -12.55 9.08 15.71
CA ARG A 33 -12.92 10.15 14.75
C ARG A 33 -11.98 10.22 13.55
N LEU A 34 -10.70 9.86 13.74
CA LEU A 34 -9.74 9.84 12.64
C LEU A 34 -9.96 8.63 11.75
N SER A 35 -10.56 7.57 12.29
CA SER A 35 -10.92 6.40 11.51
C SER A 35 -11.92 6.72 10.41
N GLU A 36 -12.90 7.58 10.68
CA GLU A 36 -13.87 8.00 9.68
C GLU A 36 -13.23 8.79 8.55
N LEU A 37 -12.26 9.65 8.88
CA LEU A 37 -11.53 10.43 7.88
C LEU A 37 -10.68 9.52 6.99
N LEU A 38 -10.07 8.49 7.57
CA LEU A 38 -9.33 7.51 6.79
C LEU A 38 -10.24 6.71 5.86
N ASP A 39 -11.40 6.29 6.36
CA ASP A 39 -12.37 5.58 5.55
C ASP A 39 -12.80 6.39 4.33
N GLU A 40 -13.05 7.67 4.52
CA GLU A 40 -13.40 8.57 3.43
C GLU A 40 -12.25 8.67 2.42
N ARG A 41 -11.04 8.81 2.92
CA ARG A 41 -9.84 8.92 2.09
C ARG A 41 -9.57 7.65 1.28
N GLU A 42 -9.87 6.48 1.86
CA GLU A 42 -9.70 5.19 1.19
C GLU A 42 -10.94 4.80 0.37
N GLU A 43 -11.86 5.73 0.19
CA GLU A 43 -13.04 5.55 -0.65
C GLU A 43 -13.93 4.38 -0.21
N ILE A 44 -14.02 4.13 1.10
CA ILE A 44 -14.88 3.07 1.63
C ILE A 44 -16.34 3.24 1.19
N PRO A 45 -16.93 4.45 1.29
CA PRO A 45 -18.33 4.63 0.85
C PRO A 45 -18.56 4.36 -0.63
N ARG A 46 -17.51 4.41 -1.45
CA ARG A 46 -17.59 4.17 -2.90
C ARG A 46 -17.04 2.81 -3.29
N ASN A 47 -16.79 1.94 -2.32
CA ASN A 47 -16.25 0.59 -2.55
C ASN A 47 -14.91 0.57 -3.28
N GLY A 48 -14.07 1.60 -3.11
CA GLY A 48 -12.72 1.62 -3.65
C GLY A 48 -11.83 0.65 -2.89
N TYR A 49 -11.84 0.77 -1.57
CA TYR A 49 -11.17 -0.13 -0.66
C TYR A 49 -12.20 -0.67 0.35
N ARG A 50 -11.85 -1.76 1.01
CA ARG A 50 -12.64 -2.29 2.12
C ARG A 50 -11.74 -2.56 3.31
N HIS A 51 -12.33 -2.66 4.49
CA HIS A 51 -11.59 -3.08 5.68
C HIS A 51 -11.20 -4.55 5.56
N GLU A 52 -9.98 -4.85 6.01
CA GLU A 52 -9.51 -6.21 6.19
C GLU A 52 -8.80 -6.28 7.53
N PHE A 53 -8.92 -7.40 8.23
CA PHE A 53 -8.31 -7.58 9.54
C PHE A 53 -7.20 -8.61 9.44
N ILE A 54 -6.00 -8.22 9.85
CA ILE A 54 -4.80 -9.02 9.73
C ILE A 54 -4.08 -9.08 11.07
N ASN A 55 -3.15 -10.01 11.17
CA ASN A 55 -2.24 -10.07 12.31
C ASN A 55 -0.90 -9.48 11.90
N VAL A 56 -0.33 -8.68 12.78
CA VAL A 56 0.93 -7.97 12.53
C VAL A 56 1.92 -8.37 13.60
N ARG A 57 3.16 -8.63 13.22
CA ARG A 57 4.22 -8.98 14.16
C ARG A 57 5.24 -7.85 14.26
N HIS A 58 5.62 -7.53 15.48
CA HIS A 58 6.72 -6.63 15.76
C HIS A 58 7.62 -7.28 16.80
N GLY A 59 8.80 -7.74 16.39
CA GLY A 59 9.66 -8.53 17.26
C GLY A 59 8.98 -9.83 17.69
N ALA A 60 8.88 -10.06 18.98
CA ALA A 60 8.22 -11.25 19.54
C ALA A 60 6.72 -11.05 19.76
N GLN A 61 6.22 -9.84 19.56
CA GLN A 61 4.82 -9.51 19.85
C GLN A 61 3.97 -9.61 18.59
N ILE A 62 2.78 -10.21 18.75
CA ILE A 62 1.78 -10.31 17.69
C ILE A 62 0.58 -9.46 18.07
N TYR A 63 0.21 -8.55 17.17
CA TYR A 63 -0.99 -7.74 17.28
C TYR A 63 -2.05 -8.36 16.38
N ARG A 64 -3.19 -8.74 16.98
CA ARG A 64 -4.26 -9.45 16.27
C ARG A 64 -5.37 -8.50 15.86
N ASN A 65 -6.05 -8.84 14.77
CA ASN A 65 -7.20 -8.08 14.27
C ASN A 65 -6.88 -6.61 14.02
N VAL A 66 -5.73 -6.37 13.42
CA VAL A 66 -5.33 -5.03 13.01
C VAL A 66 -6.07 -4.69 11.72
N ARG A 67 -6.71 -3.54 11.69
CA ARG A 67 -7.45 -3.11 10.50
C ARG A 67 -6.53 -2.52 9.46
N THR A 68 -6.70 -2.96 8.23
CA THR A 68 -6.04 -2.37 7.07
C THR A 68 -7.05 -2.21 5.95
N TYR A 69 -6.63 -1.72 4.81
CA TYR A 69 -7.48 -1.51 3.64
C TYR A 69 -6.95 -2.33 2.47
N VAL A 70 -7.87 -2.97 1.77
CA VAL A 70 -7.55 -3.71 0.55
C VAL A 70 -8.49 -3.27 -0.57
N VAL A 71 -8.01 -3.36 -1.80
CA VAL A 71 -8.79 -2.97 -2.97
C VAL A 71 -9.95 -3.94 -3.18
N VAL A 72 -11.14 -3.40 -3.44
CA VAL A 72 -12.36 -4.21 -3.67
C VAL A 72 -12.30 -4.82 -5.07
N ASP A 73 -12.24 -3.98 -6.10
CA ASP A 73 -12.20 -4.43 -7.49
C ASP A 73 -10.76 -4.34 -8.00
N LYS A 74 -10.02 -5.44 -7.85
CA LYS A 74 -8.63 -5.49 -8.25
C LYS A 74 -8.48 -5.58 -9.76
N LEU A 75 -7.49 -4.85 -10.29
CA LEU A 75 -7.10 -4.99 -11.68
C LEU A 75 -6.51 -6.38 -11.90
N LYS A 76 -6.60 -6.90 -13.11
CA LYS A 76 -6.00 -8.19 -13.46
C LYS A 76 -4.49 -8.15 -13.35
N GLU A 77 -3.90 -7.05 -13.77
CA GLU A 77 -2.46 -6.84 -13.72
C GLU A 77 -2.16 -5.58 -12.92
N GLU A 78 -1.00 -5.55 -12.30
CA GLU A 78 -0.58 -4.38 -11.56
C GLU A 78 -0.37 -3.20 -12.49
N LEU A 79 -0.70 -2.02 -12.01
CA LEU A 79 -0.51 -0.77 -12.73
C LEU A 79 0.62 0.02 -12.04
N ALA A 80 1.57 0.51 -12.82
CA ALA A 80 2.72 1.22 -12.28
C ALA A 80 2.32 2.52 -11.57
N PRO A 81 3.02 2.87 -10.46
CA PRO A 81 2.90 4.19 -9.89
C PRO A 81 3.59 5.21 -10.81
N ASN A 82 3.18 6.48 -10.76
CA ASN A 82 3.93 7.54 -11.42
C ASN A 82 5.14 7.93 -10.54
N ASP A 83 6.00 8.79 -11.05
CA ASP A 83 7.23 9.16 -10.33
C ASP A 83 6.97 9.84 -9.01
N TRP A 84 5.94 10.69 -8.95
CA TRP A 84 5.58 11.35 -7.71
C TRP A 84 5.16 10.34 -6.63
N TYR A 85 4.29 9.41 -6.99
CA TYR A 85 3.80 8.39 -6.06
C TYR A 85 4.91 7.41 -5.67
N PHE A 86 5.75 7.03 -6.62
CA PHE A 86 6.94 6.21 -6.37
C PHE A 86 7.79 6.83 -5.26
N ASN A 87 8.09 8.12 -5.39
CA ASN A 87 8.90 8.83 -4.39
C ASN A 87 8.19 8.97 -3.04
N VAL A 88 6.89 9.19 -3.04
CA VAL A 88 6.11 9.29 -1.80
C VAL A 88 6.15 7.97 -1.03
N VAL A 89 5.92 6.86 -1.72
CA VAL A 89 5.92 5.53 -1.10
C VAL A 89 7.31 5.20 -0.55
N LEU A 90 8.35 5.43 -1.34
CA LEU A 90 9.71 5.11 -0.93
C LEU A 90 10.19 6.00 0.22
N ARG A 91 9.89 7.28 0.16
CA ARG A 91 10.23 8.21 1.24
C ARG A 91 9.52 7.84 2.54
N GLY A 92 8.25 7.44 2.45
CA GLY A 92 7.50 6.96 3.61
C GLY A 92 8.15 5.74 4.25
N ALA A 93 8.59 4.79 3.43
CA ALA A 93 9.28 3.59 3.91
C ALA A 93 10.58 3.94 4.65
N VAL A 94 11.35 4.88 4.14
CA VAL A 94 12.58 5.34 4.79
C VAL A 94 12.26 6.07 6.10
N THR A 95 11.34 7.02 6.05
CA THR A 95 10.99 7.85 7.21
C THR A 95 10.43 7.02 8.36
N CYS A 96 9.63 6.01 8.05
CA CYS A 96 9.01 5.15 9.06
C CYS A 96 9.91 4.00 9.50
N GLY A 97 11.13 3.93 8.98
CA GLY A 97 12.12 2.96 9.46
C GLY A 97 11.89 1.52 9.03
N LEU A 98 11.26 1.30 7.88
CA LEU A 98 11.15 -0.05 7.35
C LEU A 98 12.53 -0.59 7.01
N SER A 99 12.71 -1.91 7.01
CA SER A 99 14.01 -2.53 6.81
C SER A 99 14.61 -2.14 5.45
N GLU A 100 15.94 -2.04 5.40
CA GLU A 100 16.63 -1.73 4.17
C GLU A 100 16.34 -2.76 3.08
N GLU A 101 16.31 -4.03 3.45
CA GLU A 101 15.98 -5.12 2.54
C GLU A 101 14.61 -4.91 1.91
N TYR A 102 13.61 -4.58 2.72
CA TYR A 102 12.25 -4.35 2.22
C TYR A 102 12.17 -3.11 1.34
N ARG A 103 12.89 -2.05 1.70
CA ARG A 103 12.93 -0.82 0.89
C ARG A 103 13.49 -1.08 -0.50
N TRP A 104 14.53 -1.91 -0.61
CA TRP A 104 15.07 -2.30 -1.92
C TRP A 104 14.10 -3.16 -2.71
N LYS A 105 13.40 -4.10 -2.06
CA LYS A 105 12.36 -4.89 -2.72
C LYS A 105 11.27 -4.00 -3.28
N LEU A 106 10.83 -3.03 -2.50
CA LEU A 106 9.78 -2.09 -2.90
C LEU A 106 10.23 -1.23 -4.07
N PHE A 107 11.46 -0.71 -4.01
CA PHE A 107 12.06 0.05 -5.10
C PHE A 107 12.08 -0.77 -6.40
N HIS A 108 12.61 -1.97 -6.35
CA HIS A 108 12.70 -2.82 -7.54
C HIS A 108 11.34 -3.17 -8.10
N HIS A 109 10.38 -3.46 -7.24
CA HIS A 109 9.03 -3.77 -7.67
C HIS A 109 8.41 -2.61 -8.44
N MET A 110 8.46 -1.41 -7.90
CA MET A 110 7.93 -0.22 -8.55
C MET A 110 8.69 0.13 -9.84
N TYR A 111 10.00 0.01 -9.80
CA TYR A 111 10.85 0.27 -10.96
C TYR A 111 10.53 -0.65 -12.13
N GLU A 112 10.39 -1.96 -11.84
CA GLU A 112 10.06 -2.94 -12.88
C GLU A 112 8.67 -2.70 -13.46
N LEU A 113 7.70 -2.30 -12.63
CA LEU A 113 6.37 -1.94 -13.13
C LEU A 113 6.43 -0.74 -14.08
N GLN A 114 7.19 0.30 -13.72
CA GLN A 114 7.34 1.48 -14.58
C GLN A 114 8.02 1.13 -15.90
N LYS A 115 9.07 0.33 -15.81
CA LYS A 115 9.84 -0.10 -16.98
C LYS A 115 8.97 -0.92 -17.93
N LYS A 116 8.20 -1.86 -17.39
CA LYS A 116 7.34 -2.74 -18.15
C LYS A 116 6.21 -2.00 -18.85
N SER A 117 5.60 -1.04 -18.17
CA SER A 117 4.46 -0.31 -18.72
C SER A 117 4.83 0.88 -19.58
N GLY A 118 6.11 1.28 -19.57
CA GLY A 118 6.53 2.52 -20.19
C GLY A 118 6.07 3.77 -19.46
N CYS A 119 5.51 3.63 -18.27
CA CYS A 119 5.01 4.74 -17.46
C CYS A 119 6.14 5.30 -16.60
N GLN A 120 6.99 6.12 -17.21
CA GLN A 120 8.15 6.70 -16.51
C GLN A 120 7.94 8.14 -16.09
N LEU A 121 6.89 8.75 -16.55
CA LEU A 121 6.69 10.17 -16.37
C LEU A 121 5.84 10.45 -15.15
N GLY A 122 6.35 11.30 -14.32
CA GLY A 122 5.64 11.77 -13.15
C GLY A 122 4.57 12.77 -13.47
#